data_e3538e84f1c6652cce7313a1c97d556b
#
_entry.id   e3538e84f1c6652cce7313a1c97d556b
#
_cell.length_a   1.000
_cell.length_b   1.000
_cell.length_c   1.000
_cell.angle_alpha   90.00
_cell.angle_beta   90.00
_cell.angle_gamma   90.00
#
_symmetry.space_group_name_H-M   'P 1'
#
loop_
_entity.id
_entity.type
_entity.pdbx_description
1 polymer ?
#
loop_
_entity_poly.entity_id
_entity_poly.type
_entity_poly.pdbx_seq_one_letter_code
_entity_poly.pdbx_strand_id
1 'polypeptide(L)'
;MDPRTSRFTDRLAVLFELDGQPPIAGRIFGLLLLSDEALSLDELAGSLEVSKASASTNARLLAQLGVVEQVRRPGSRRDYYRMVPDLFERSMAQRLARWQRFTEVIGEGRRTLPRMSAEVRGRLERYESAFGYMVDAIGRALVQWRGVRPQRLARTGSGR
;
A
#
# COMPACT_ATOMS: atom_id res chain seq x y z
N MET A 1 -16.89 -4.88 -18.38
CA MET A 1 -16.79 -5.38 -16.97
C MET A 1 -18.17 -5.78 -16.46
N ASP A 2 -18.27 -6.87 -15.67
CA ASP A 2 -19.55 -7.27 -15.03
C ASP A 2 -20.05 -6.19 -14.05
N PRO A 3 -21.40 -5.94 -13.98
CA PRO A 3 -21.95 -4.89 -13.12
C PRO A 3 -21.62 -5.02 -11.62
N ARG A 4 -21.46 -6.24 -11.12
CA ARG A 4 -21.10 -6.48 -9.71
C ARG A 4 -19.64 -6.08 -9.45
N THR A 5 -18.75 -6.43 -10.36
CA THR A 5 -17.33 -6.04 -10.34
C THR A 5 -17.20 -4.51 -10.43
N SER A 6 -17.96 -3.85 -11.34
CA SER A 6 -17.98 -2.40 -11.44
C SER A 6 -18.37 -1.74 -10.12
N ARG A 7 -19.49 -2.18 -9.53
CA ARG A 7 -19.96 -1.65 -8.23
C ARG A 7 -18.93 -1.83 -7.12
N PHE A 8 -18.25 -2.98 -7.07
CA PHE A 8 -17.21 -3.24 -6.08
C PHE A 8 -16.02 -2.30 -6.26
N THR A 9 -15.51 -2.15 -7.48
CA THR A 9 -14.37 -1.26 -7.77
C THR A 9 -14.72 0.20 -7.53
N ASP A 10 -15.95 0.64 -7.84
CA ASP A 10 -16.41 2.01 -7.60
C ASP A 10 -16.54 2.31 -6.09
N ARG A 11 -16.96 1.35 -5.27
CA ARG A 11 -16.95 1.52 -3.81
C ARG A 11 -15.55 1.64 -3.24
N LEU A 12 -14.58 0.90 -3.78
CA LEU A 12 -13.17 1.06 -3.40
C LEU A 12 -12.61 2.42 -3.85
N ALA A 13 -13.03 2.92 -5.01
CA ALA A 13 -12.67 4.26 -5.46
C ALA A 13 -13.06 5.34 -4.45
N VAL A 14 -14.27 5.27 -3.89
CA VAL A 14 -14.75 6.19 -2.84
C VAL A 14 -13.88 6.10 -1.58
N LEU A 15 -13.51 4.90 -1.14
CA LEU A 15 -12.63 4.74 0.03
C LEU A 15 -11.24 5.33 -0.21
N PHE A 16 -10.67 5.13 -1.40
CA PHE A 16 -9.38 5.72 -1.77
C PHE A 16 -9.45 7.24 -1.78
N GLU A 17 -10.55 7.82 -2.30
CA GLU A 17 -10.77 9.26 -2.32
C GLU A 17 -10.86 9.86 -0.91
N LEU A 18 -11.53 9.18 0.02
CA LEU A 18 -11.58 9.58 1.43
C LEU A 18 -10.18 9.58 2.09
N ASP A 19 -9.30 8.71 1.64
CA ASP A 19 -7.89 8.66 2.07
C ASP A 19 -6.98 9.62 1.27
N GLY A 20 -7.55 10.52 0.45
CA GLY A 20 -6.80 11.47 -0.37
C GLY A 20 -6.06 10.83 -1.55
N GLN A 21 -6.45 9.62 -1.97
CA GLN A 21 -5.87 8.91 -3.11
C GLN A 21 -6.77 9.05 -4.34
N PRO A 22 -6.20 8.97 -5.56
CA PRO A 22 -7.00 9.03 -6.79
C PRO A 22 -8.07 7.91 -6.83
N PRO A 23 -9.33 8.21 -7.18
CA PRO A 23 -10.39 7.20 -7.30
C PRO A 23 -10.04 6.08 -8.29
N ILE A 24 -9.32 6.40 -9.37
CA ILE A 24 -8.86 5.42 -10.37
C ILE A 24 -7.89 4.41 -9.75
N ALA A 25 -7.04 4.81 -8.80
CA ALA A 25 -6.19 3.88 -8.07
C ALA A 25 -7.03 2.86 -7.28
N GLY A 26 -8.11 3.31 -6.63
CA GLY A 26 -9.06 2.44 -5.94
C GLY A 26 -9.76 1.44 -6.88
N ARG A 27 -10.16 1.87 -8.10
CA ARG A 27 -10.75 0.98 -9.11
C ARG A 27 -9.73 -0.05 -9.61
N ILE A 28 -8.47 0.35 -9.89
CA ILE A 28 -7.40 -0.57 -10.30
C ILE A 28 -7.11 -1.57 -9.18
N PHE A 29 -7.00 -1.11 -7.93
CA PHE A 29 -6.82 -1.98 -6.77
C PHE A 29 -7.92 -3.02 -6.67
N GLY A 30 -9.19 -2.62 -6.79
CA GLY A 30 -10.34 -3.52 -6.76
C GLY A 30 -10.34 -4.54 -7.89
N LEU A 31 -9.99 -4.13 -9.10
CA LEU A 31 -9.90 -5.02 -10.26
C LEU A 31 -8.79 -6.06 -10.08
N LEU A 32 -7.60 -5.64 -9.65
CA LEU A 32 -6.48 -6.53 -9.38
C LEU A 32 -6.75 -7.49 -8.20
N LEU A 33 -7.49 -7.02 -7.19
CA LEU A 33 -7.87 -7.86 -6.03
C LEU A 33 -8.78 -9.03 -6.44
N LEU A 34 -9.58 -8.84 -7.49
CA LEU A 34 -10.48 -9.87 -8.04
C LEU A 34 -9.84 -10.70 -9.17
N SER A 35 -8.61 -10.38 -9.57
CA SER A 35 -7.93 -11.06 -10.66
C SER A 35 -6.99 -12.14 -10.14
N ASP A 36 -7.10 -13.35 -10.69
CA ASP A 36 -6.19 -14.45 -10.39
C ASP A 36 -4.82 -14.26 -11.05
N GLU A 37 -4.78 -13.48 -12.14
CA GLU A 37 -3.58 -13.22 -12.91
C GLU A 37 -3.17 -11.74 -12.92
N ALA A 38 -1.92 -11.50 -13.29
CA ALA A 38 -1.44 -10.14 -13.54
C ALA A 38 -2.10 -9.54 -14.79
N LEU A 39 -2.57 -8.30 -14.71
CA LEU A 39 -3.18 -7.56 -15.82
C LEU A 39 -2.21 -6.55 -16.40
N SER A 40 -2.19 -6.43 -17.75
CA SER A 40 -1.45 -5.40 -18.45
C SER A 40 -2.13 -4.03 -18.30
N LEU A 41 -1.37 -2.96 -18.60
CA LEU A 41 -1.94 -1.61 -18.63
C LEU A 41 -3.09 -1.46 -19.64
N ASP A 42 -3.02 -2.20 -20.77
CA ASP A 42 -4.09 -2.19 -21.78
C ASP A 42 -5.38 -2.84 -21.24
N GLU A 43 -5.25 -3.97 -20.53
CA GLU A 43 -6.38 -4.65 -19.89
C GLU A 43 -6.97 -3.81 -18.74
N LEU A 44 -6.14 -3.17 -17.92
CA LEU A 44 -6.60 -2.25 -16.88
C LEU A 44 -7.36 -1.06 -17.47
N ALA A 45 -6.78 -0.42 -18.50
CA ALA A 45 -7.37 0.73 -19.16
C ALA A 45 -8.71 0.38 -19.83
N GLY A 46 -8.76 -0.74 -20.56
CA GLY A 46 -9.96 -1.21 -21.25
C GLY A 46 -11.07 -1.63 -20.29
N SER A 47 -10.73 -2.36 -19.22
CA SER A 47 -11.72 -2.81 -18.23
C SER A 47 -12.34 -1.67 -17.43
N LEU A 48 -11.59 -0.61 -17.15
CA LEU A 48 -12.01 0.53 -16.35
C LEU A 48 -12.47 1.72 -17.20
N GLU A 49 -12.39 1.60 -18.54
CA GLU A 49 -12.73 2.66 -19.50
C GLU A 49 -11.97 3.98 -19.24
N VAL A 50 -10.68 3.87 -18.93
CA VAL A 50 -9.78 5.00 -18.69
C VAL A 50 -8.63 5.02 -19.71
N SER A 51 -7.96 6.17 -19.84
CA SER A 51 -6.77 6.24 -20.70
C SER A 51 -5.62 5.36 -20.17
N LYS A 52 -4.80 4.82 -21.06
CA LYS A 52 -3.61 4.05 -20.70
C LYS A 52 -2.63 4.87 -19.84
N ALA A 53 -2.53 6.18 -20.07
CA ALA A 53 -1.74 7.09 -19.25
C ALA A 53 -2.26 7.15 -17.82
N SER A 54 -3.57 7.26 -17.64
CA SER A 54 -4.21 7.24 -16.32
C SER A 54 -4.02 5.90 -15.62
N ALA A 55 -4.23 4.77 -16.32
CA ALA A 55 -3.97 3.43 -15.77
C ALA A 55 -2.49 3.29 -15.33
N SER A 56 -1.54 3.72 -16.15
CA SER A 56 -0.11 3.66 -15.86
C SER A 56 0.27 4.50 -14.62
N THR A 57 -0.23 5.74 -14.52
CA THR A 57 0.07 6.62 -13.39
C THR A 57 -0.45 6.02 -12.08
N ASN A 58 -1.68 5.53 -12.08
CA ASN A 58 -2.32 5.00 -10.88
C ASN A 58 -1.79 3.60 -10.51
N ALA A 59 -1.43 2.74 -11.47
CA ALA A 59 -0.79 1.47 -11.19
C ALA A 59 0.60 1.66 -10.56
N ARG A 60 1.38 2.64 -11.04
CA ARG A 60 2.68 3.00 -10.42
C ARG A 60 2.51 3.58 -9.02
N LEU A 61 1.49 4.40 -8.79
CA LEU A 61 1.17 4.88 -7.44
C LEU A 61 0.89 3.69 -6.50
N LEU A 62 0.06 2.73 -6.91
CA LEU A 62 -0.21 1.53 -6.11
C LEU A 62 1.05 0.69 -5.87
N ALA A 63 1.97 0.62 -6.85
CA ALA A 63 3.26 -0.05 -6.68
C ALA A 63 4.17 0.68 -5.67
N GLN A 64 4.19 2.02 -5.69
CA GLN A 64 4.90 2.84 -4.70
C GLN A 64 4.31 2.67 -3.28
N LEU A 65 2.99 2.50 -3.19
CA LEU A 65 2.32 2.18 -1.92
C LEU A 65 2.56 0.73 -1.47
N GLY A 66 3.18 -0.10 -2.32
CA GLY A 66 3.51 -1.49 -2.02
C GLY A 66 2.31 -2.43 -1.98
N VAL A 67 1.17 -2.04 -2.56
CA VAL A 67 -0.06 -2.86 -2.60
C VAL A 67 -0.20 -3.67 -3.87
N VAL A 68 0.48 -3.26 -4.95
CA VAL A 68 0.63 -4.05 -6.18
C VAL A 68 2.10 -4.16 -6.57
N GLU A 69 2.43 -5.13 -7.39
CA GLU A 69 3.75 -5.26 -7.97
C GLU A 69 3.69 -5.33 -9.50
N GLN A 70 4.68 -4.71 -10.12
CA GLN A 70 4.90 -4.84 -11.55
C GLN A 70 5.64 -6.14 -11.83
N VAL A 71 5.13 -6.94 -12.74
CA VAL A 71 5.74 -8.20 -13.17
C VAL A 71 5.94 -8.23 -14.68
N ARG A 72 6.93 -8.98 -15.12
CA ARG A 72 7.18 -9.23 -16.55
C ARG A 72 6.73 -10.64 -16.92
N ARG A 73 6.12 -10.79 -18.09
CA ARG A 73 5.80 -12.10 -18.64
C ARG A 73 6.85 -12.47 -19.71
N PRO A 74 7.36 -13.70 -19.74
CA PRO A 74 8.26 -14.17 -20.80
C PRO A 74 7.63 -13.93 -22.18
N GLY A 75 8.41 -13.40 -23.12
CA GLY A 75 7.94 -13.11 -24.48
C GLY A 75 7.09 -11.83 -24.64
N SER A 76 6.84 -11.08 -23.57
CA SER A 76 6.12 -9.81 -23.64
C SER A 76 6.98 -8.63 -23.21
N ARG A 77 6.86 -7.51 -23.96
CA ARG A 77 7.48 -6.22 -23.60
C ARG A 77 6.54 -5.33 -22.79
N ARG A 78 5.35 -5.82 -22.42
CA ARG A 78 4.33 -5.06 -21.68
C ARG A 78 4.57 -5.16 -20.19
N ASP A 79 4.20 -4.12 -19.47
CA ASP A 79 4.14 -4.10 -18.02
C ASP A 79 2.83 -4.72 -17.56
N TYR A 80 2.93 -5.67 -16.65
CA TYR A 80 1.80 -6.32 -15.99
C TYR A 80 1.83 -5.98 -14.51
N TYR A 81 0.66 -5.90 -13.90
CA TYR A 81 0.47 -5.60 -12.49
C TYR A 81 -0.38 -6.67 -11.83
N ARG A 82 -0.04 -7.03 -10.61
CA ARG A 82 -0.83 -7.94 -9.77
C ARG A 82 -0.80 -7.50 -8.31
N MET A 83 -1.73 -8.01 -7.53
CA MET A 83 -1.69 -7.83 -6.08
C MET A 83 -0.42 -8.44 -5.51
N VAL A 84 0.18 -7.74 -4.55
CA VAL A 84 1.33 -8.25 -3.83
C VAL A 84 0.88 -9.45 -2.98
N PRO A 85 1.56 -10.59 -3.06
CA PRO A 85 1.37 -11.65 -2.07
C PRO A 85 1.60 -11.08 -0.67
N ASP A 86 0.75 -11.46 0.28
CA ASP A 86 0.84 -10.98 1.66
C ASP A 86 0.72 -9.45 1.81
N LEU A 87 -0.18 -8.87 1.01
CA LEU A 87 -0.46 -7.43 0.95
C LEU A 87 -0.49 -6.75 2.33
N PHE A 88 -1.22 -7.33 3.29
CA PHE A 88 -1.35 -6.76 4.63
C PHE A 88 0.02 -6.64 5.30
N GLU A 89 0.80 -7.71 5.29
CA GLU A 89 2.11 -7.76 5.95
C GLU A 89 3.09 -6.77 5.31
N ARG A 90 3.17 -6.76 3.97
CA ARG A 90 4.10 -5.88 3.24
C ARG A 90 3.72 -4.40 3.40
N SER A 91 2.44 -4.06 3.28
CA SER A 91 1.99 -2.68 3.43
C SER A 91 2.19 -2.16 4.85
N MET A 92 1.94 -3.00 5.86
CA MET A 92 2.20 -2.63 7.26
C MET A 92 3.69 -2.50 7.55
N ALA A 93 4.54 -3.39 7.03
CA ALA A 93 5.98 -3.30 7.19
C ALA A 93 6.56 -2.00 6.57
N GLN A 94 6.10 -1.61 5.39
CA GLN A 94 6.51 -0.34 4.77
C GLN A 94 6.03 0.89 5.58
N ARG A 95 4.81 0.85 6.10
CA ARG A 95 4.28 1.91 6.97
C ARG A 95 5.08 2.02 8.26
N LEU A 96 5.40 0.87 8.86
CA LEU A 96 6.25 0.78 10.06
C LEU A 96 7.63 1.42 9.83
N ALA A 97 8.32 1.03 8.76
CA ALA A 97 9.63 1.58 8.41
C ALA A 97 9.59 3.11 8.19
N ARG A 98 8.51 3.62 7.59
CA ARG A 98 8.33 5.07 7.40
C ARG A 98 8.14 5.80 8.73
N TRP A 99 7.36 5.26 9.64
CA TRP A 99 7.14 5.86 10.96
C TRP A 99 8.36 5.78 11.87
N GLN A 100 9.15 4.70 11.78
CA GLN A 100 10.44 4.60 12.45
C GLN A 100 11.37 5.74 12.03
N ARG A 101 11.52 5.96 10.71
CA ARG A 101 12.31 7.08 10.19
C ARG A 101 11.79 8.44 10.66
N PHE A 102 10.48 8.60 10.70
CA PHE A 102 9.86 9.86 11.18
C PHE A 102 10.20 10.10 12.66
N THR A 103 10.12 9.07 13.50
CA THR A 103 10.49 9.13 14.92
C THR A 103 11.98 9.48 15.08
N GLU A 104 12.86 8.85 14.30
CA GLU A 104 14.30 9.11 14.31
C GLU A 104 14.61 10.58 13.98
N VAL A 105 14.03 11.12 12.91
CA VAL A 105 14.25 12.51 12.49
C VAL A 105 13.74 13.50 13.53
N ILE A 106 12.57 13.26 14.13
CA ILE A 106 12.05 14.13 15.21
C ILE A 106 12.96 14.05 16.45
N GLY A 107 13.37 12.86 16.84
CA GLY A 107 14.27 12.67 17.98
C GLY A 107 15.64 13.31 17.76
N GLU A 108 16.20 13.21 16.56
CA GLU A 108 17.42 13.91 16.16
C GLU A 108 17.26 15.43 16.24
N GLY A 109 16.20 15.97 15.64
CA GLY A 109 15.90 17.40 15.69
C GLY A 109 15.80 17.91 17.14
N ARG A 110 15.12 17.15 18.02
CA ARG A 110 15.01 17.51 19.44
C ARG A 110 16.36 17.56 20.15
N ARG A 111 17.31 16.70 19.78
CA ARG A 111 18.66 16.64 20.39
C ARG A 111 19.62 17.68 19.83
N THR A 112 19.52 17.98 18.54
CA THR A 112 20.57 18.74 17.81
C THR A 112 20.21 20.21 17.56
N LEU A 113 18.91 20.55 17.48
CA LEU A 113 18.50 21.93 17.22
C LEU A 113 18.76 22.83 18.44
N PRO A 114 19.55 23.92 18.27
CA PRO A 114 19.84 24.86 19.35
C PRO A 114 18.62 25.77 19.64
N ARG A 115 18.51 26.19 20.88
CA ARG A 115 17.59 27.27 21.32
C ARG A 115 16.10 27.03 20.99
N MET A 116 15.60 25.87 21.36
CA MET A 116 14.14 25.64 21.32
C MET A 116 13.45 26.16 22.57
N SER A 117 12.29 26.78 22.40
CA SER A 117 11.40 27.08 23.52
C SER A 117 10.91 25.77 24.20
N ALA A 118 10.48 25.87 25.46
CA ALA A 118 9.89 24.74 26.18
C ALA A 118 8.67 24.17 25.42
N GLU A 119 7.87 25.04 24.82
CA GLU A 119 6.69 24.66 24.02
C GLU A 119 7.07 23.83 22.79
N VAL A 120 8.08 24.28 22.02
CA VAL A 120 8.57 23.57 20.83
C VAL A 120 9.15 22.20 21.23
N ARG A 121 9.94 22.15 22.29
CA ARG A 121 10.49 20.91 22.84
C ARG A 121 9.40 19.93 23.22
N GLY A 122 8.40 20.37 24.00
CA GLY A 122 7.28 19.55 24.41
C GLY A 122 6.41 19.09 23.22
N ARG A 123 6.34 19.88 22.15
CA ARG A 123 5.66 19.46 20.91
C ARG A 123 6.40 18.30 20.23
N LEU A 124 7.72 18.42 20.07
CA LEU A 124 8.54 17.35 19.48
C LEU A 124 8.50 16.06 20.32
N GLU A 125 8.54 16.17 21.65
CA GLU A 125 8.42 15.03 22.56
C GLU A 125 7.08 14.29 22.40
N ARG A 126 5.98 15.04 22.31
CA ARG A 126 4.65 14.43 22.07
C ARG A 126 4.59 13.69 20.74
N TYR A 127 5.14 14.27 19.66
CA TYR A 127 5.18 13.62 18.36
C TYR A 127 6.07 12.36 18.36
N GLU A 128 7.28 12.46 18.93
CA GLU A 128 8.20 11.34 19.07
C GLU A 128 7.54 10.19 19.83
N SER A 129 6.89 10.48 20.97
CA SER A 129 6.19 9.48 21.79
C SER A 129 5.00 8.86 21.06
N ALA A 130 4.19 9.67 20.34
CA ALA A 130 3.03 9.18 19.62
C ALA A 130 3.43 8.23 18.46
N PHE A 131 4.43 8.61 17.67
CA PHE A 131 4.93 7.75 16.59
C PHE A 131 5.65 6.51 17.12
N GLY A 132 6.42 6.63 18.21
CA GLY A 132 7.03 5.49 18.90
C GLY A 132 5.98 4.47 19.33
N TYR A 133 4.91 4.92 19.98
CA TYR A 133 3.78 4.07 20.35
C TYR A 133 3.16 3.34 19.15
N MET A 134 2.95 4.06 18.05
CA MET A 134 2.38 3.47 16.82
C MET A 134 3.32 2.44 16.19
N VAL A 135 4.63 2.71 16.20
CA VAL A 135 5.66 1.77 15.74
C VAL A 135 5.59 0.46 16.53
N ASP A 136 5.55 0.55 17.86
CA ASP A 136 5.46 -0.62 18.73
C ASP A 136 4.15 -1.38 18.56
N ALA A 137 3.03 -0.67 18.44
CA ALA A 137 1.70 -1.26 18.29
C ALA A 137 1.61 -2.06 16.96
N ILE A 138 2.06 -1.48 15.84
CA ILE A 138 2.06 -2.17 14.55
C ILE A 138 3.06 -3.31 14.53
N GLY A 139 4.25 -3.13 15.13
CA GLY A 139 5.25 -4.20 15.25
C GLY A 139 4.66 -5.43 15.95
N ARG A 140 4.01 -5.24 17.10
CA ARG A 140 3.33 -6.32 17.82
C ARG A 140 2.20 -6.94 16.98
N ALA A 141 1.38 -6.14 16.32
CA ALA A 141 0.29 -6.63 15.48
C ALA A 141 0.80 -7.50 14.32
N LEU A 142 1.91 -7.12 13.69
CA LEU A 142 2.53 -7.91 12.62
C LEU A 142 3.06 -9.25 13.13
N VAL A 143 3.68 -9.28 14.32
CA VAL A 143 4.14 -10.53 14.93
C VAL A 143 2.97 -11.47 15.23
N GLN A 144 1.89 -10.94 15.80
CA GLN A 144 0.68 -11.71 16.08
C GLN A 144 0.03 -12.23 14.79
N TRP A 145 -0.07 -11.39 13.77
CA TRP A 145 -0.60 -11.78 12.46
C TRP A 145 0.15 -12.97 11.85
N ARG A 146 1.49 -12.95 11.90
CA ARG A 146 2.33 -14.07 11.43
C ARG A 146 2.02 -15.37 12.18
N GLY A 147 1.72 -15.28 13.46
CA GLY A 147 1.37 -16.45 14.29
C GLY A 147 -0.02 -17.03 14.03
N VAL A 148 -1.00 -16.20 13.62
CA VAL A 148 -2.39 -16.62 13.37
C VAL A 148 -2.73 -16.80 11.89
N ARG A 149 -1.79 -16.51 10.99
CA ARG A 149 -1.98 -16.61 9.55
C ARG A 149 -2.49 -18.02 9.17
N PRO A 150 -3.65 -18.16 8.50
CA PRO A 150 -4.16 -19.45 8.11
C PRO A 150 -3.13 -20.16 7.22
N GLN A 151 -2.71 -21.35 7.61
CA GLN A 151 -1.77 -22.18 6.82
C GLN A 151 -2.28 -22.52 5.41
N ARG A 152 -3.55 -22.21 5.10
CA ARG A 152 -4.19 -22.42 3.80
C ARG A 152 -3.66 -21.53 2.68
N LEU A 153 -3.09 -20.35 2.99
CA LEU A 153 -2.56 -19.44 1.95
C LEU A 153 -1.17 -19.86 1.43
N ALA A 154 -0.48 -20.77 2.12
CA ALA A 154 0.83 -21.27 1.68
C ALA A 154 0.76 -22.34 0.57
N ARG A 155 -0.42 -22.87 0.23
CA ARG A 155 -0.58 -24.00 -0.70
C ARG A 155 -0.97 -23.63 -2.13
N THR A 156 -1.28 -22.37 -2.43
CA THR A 156 -1.65 -21.92 -3.79
C THR A 156 -0.46 -21.38 -4.61
N GLY A 157 0.76 -21.40 -4.06
CA GLY A 157 1.98 -20.97 -4.75
C GLY A 157 2.83 -22.08 -5.38
N SER A 158 2.41 -23.37 -5.28
CA SER A 158 3.19 -24.48 -5.83
C SER A 158 2.27 -25.43 -6.60
N GLY A 159 1.97 -25.06 -7.84
CA GLY A 159 1.16 -25.89 -8.72
C GLY A 159 1.32 -25.50 -10.18
N ARG A 160 2.40 -26.06 -10.79
CA ARG A 160 2.64 -26.31 -12.23
C ARG A 160 2.68 -25.11 -13.18
#